data_b1784ef9644ec06f17c734f7d18b2cb8
#
_entry.id   b1784ef9644ec06f17c734f7d18b2cb8
#
_cell.length_a   1.000
_cell.length_b   1.000
_cell.length_c   1.000
_cell.angle_alpha   90.00
_cell.angle_beta   90.00
_cell.angle_gamma   90.00
#
_symmetry.space_group_name_H-M   'P 1'
#
loop_
_entity.id
_entity.type
_entity.pdbx_description
1 polymer ?
#
loop_
_entity_poly.entity_id
_entity_poly.type
_entity_poly.pdbx_seq_one_letter_code
_entity_poly.pdbx_strand_id
1 'polypeptide(L)'
;MARRHLALYLAAAAWTVPLGAQTRTTQMQAVGEAGPVDTTTQTEDVRFRNEYNERMTVPVLLGGAGPYRFLVDTGADRTAISRQLASRLNLAAGSGAALHSVAGVSLVSTAKVPSLQLTRKSVRIADAPLLDSMNMGADGILGTDSLAAQRVVFDFAAQTMSVVPSSTPDFRDEPGTIVVEGRRKNGRLIVTDASADDHHLTVVVDTGSQVSIGNEALRRQLAGSSLVDGAQTVELESVTGEKITGQYMFIRNLELGGIGLKNLAVVFAPAHTFKQLKLDSKPALLLGMNAIRAFKKVSIDFANKRLRVIVPESSEREVEVASIGG
;
A
#
# COMPACT_ATOMS: atom_id res chain seq x y z
N MET A 1 -29.89 10.10 -15.70
CA MET A 1 -28.69 9.24 -15.49
C MET A 1 -28.10 9.64 -14.16
N ALA A 2 -28.24 8.81 -13.13
CA ALA A 2 -27.73 9.08 -11.79
C ALA A 2 -26.21 8.81 -11.78
N ARG A 3 -25.42 9.86 -11.61
CA ARG A 3 -23.97 9.73 -11.38
C ARG A 3 -23.79 9.17 -9.98
N ARG A 4 -23.41 7.92 -9.87
CA ARG A 4 -22.97 7.33 -8.61
C ARG A 4 -21.50 7.72 -8.41
N HIS A 5 -21.24 8.58 -7.45
CA HIS A 5 -19.87 8.91 -7.04
C HIS A 5 -19.45 7.96 -5.93
N LEU A 6 -18.44 7.19 -6.19
CA LEU A 6 -17.76 6.35 -5.19
C LEU A 6 -16.43 7.03 -4.87
N ALA A 7 -16.15 7.27 -3.60
CA ALA A 7 -14.89 7.90 -3.18
C ALA A 7 -13.92 6.86 -2.61
N LEU A 8 -12.71 6.85 -3.13
CA LEU A 8 -11.65 5.89 -2.81
C LEU A 8 -10.43 6.58 -2.24
N TYR A 9 -9.95 6.15 -1.12
CA TYR A 9 -8.76 6.65 -0.45
C TYR A 9 -7.56 5.73 -0.69
N LEU A 10 -6.46 6.23 -1.06
CA LEU A 10 -5.19 5.51 -1.16
C LEU A 10 -4.38 5.69 0.13
N ALA A 11 -3.25 5.08 0.27
CA ALA A 11 -2.36 5.19 1.40
C ALA A 11 -1.73 6.37 1.52
N ALA A 12 -2.26 6.64 0.99
CA ALA A 12 -2.48 7.91 0.86
C ALA A 12 -3.92 8.24 0.41
N ALA A 13 -4.82 7.34 0.38
CA ALA A 13 -6.20 7.63 0.03
C ALA A 13 -7.20 6.68 0.73
N ALA A 14 -8.31 7.16 1.15
CA ALA A 14 -9.40 6.41 1.76
C ALA A 14 -10.62 6.39 0.84
N TRP A 15 -11.49 5.41 0.95
CA TRP A 15 -12.78 5.37 0.28
C TRP A 15 -13.84 6.09 1.09
N THR A 16 -14.60 6.99 0.49
CA THR A 16 -15.89 7.44 1.02
C THR A 16 -17.00 6.92 0.11
N VAL A 17 -17.88 6.08 0.64
CA VAL A 17 -19.10 5.63 -0.04
C VAL A 17 -20.22 6.55 0.41
N PRO A 18 -21.02 7.18 -0.48
CA PRO A 18 -22.19 7.92 -0.05
C PRO A 18 -23.21 7.00 0.60
N LEU A 19 -23.82 7.48 1.69
CA LEU A 19 -24.84 6.75 2.46
C LEU A 19 -25.95 6.24 1.51
N GLY A 20 -26.02 4.91 1.32
CA GLY A 20 -27.05 4.28 0.51
C GLY A 20 -26.70 2.93 -0.09
N ALA A 21 -25.43 2.55 -0.13
CA ALA A 21 -25.03 1.22 -0.56
C ALA A 21 -24.81 0.32 0.69
N GLN A 22 -25.72 -0.61 0.94
CA GLN A 22 -25.45 -1.69 1.90
C GLN A 22 -24.40 -2.62 1.27
N THR A 23 -23.12 -2.35 1.54
CA THR A 23 -22.05 -3.30 1.29
C THR A 23 -22.17 -4.42 2.31
N ARG A 24 -22.43 -5.64 1.86
CA ARG A 24 -22.16 -6.83 2.67
C ARG A 24 -20.66 -6.90 2.86
N THR A 25 -20.20 -6.30 3.91
CA THR A 25 -18.83 -6.47 4.39
C THR A 25 -18.71 -7.90 4.89
N THR A 26 -17.83 -8.70 4.31
CA THR A 26 -17.40 -9.94 4.95
C THR A 26 -16.76 -9.52 6.26
N GLN A 27 -17.47 -9.72 7.38
CA GLN A 27 -16.94 -9.43 8.71
C GLN A 27 -15.76 -10.39 8.96
N MET A 28 -14.55 -9.92 8.74
CA MET A 28 -13.41 -10.50 9.40
C MET A 28 -13.57 -10.19 10.89
N GLN A 29 -13.70 -11.23 11.71
CA GLN A 29 -13.80 -11.10 13.15
C GLN A 29 -12.60 -10.31 13.66
N ALA A 30 -12.85 -9.20 14.37
CA ALA A 30 -11.80 -8.43 15.00
C ALA A 30 -11.01 -9.36 15.93
N VAL A 31 -9.75 -9.59 15.61
CA VAL A 31 -8.82 -10.20 16.57
C VAL A 31 -8.74 -9.25 17.74
N GLY A 32 -8.90 -9.76 18.95
CA GLY A 32 -8.93 -8.99 20.20
C GLY A 32 -7.78 -7.98 20.27
N GLU A 33 -7.92 -6.98 21.11
CA GLU A 33 -6.94 -5.90 21.28
C GLU A 33 -5.51 -6.43 21.24
N ALA A 34 -4.69 -5.84 20.36
CA ALA A 34 -3.28 -6.16 20.32
C ALA A 34 -2.74 -5.89 21.73
N GLY A 35 -2.27 -6.92 22.40
CA GLY A 35 -1.59 -6.78 23.68
C GLY A 35 -0.39 -5.82 23.55
N PRO A 36 0.19 -5.37 24.66
CA PRO A 36 1.37 -4.51 24.63
C PRO A 36 2.44 -5.15 23.75
N VAL A 37 3.13 -4.32 22.96
CA VAL A 37 4.24 -4.80 22.12
C VAL A 37 5.25 -5.48 23.03
N ASP A 38 5.44 -6.79 22.86
CA ASP A 38 6.44 -7.52 23.60
C ASP A 38 7.82 -7.12 23.06
N THR A 39 8.50 -6.28 23.81
CA THR A 39 9.87 -5.83 23.50
C THR A 39 10.93 -6.86 23.88
N THR A 40 10.55 -7.97 24.51
CA THR A 40 11.47 -9.02 25.02
C THR A 40 11.56 -10.23 24.11
N THR A 41 10.59 -10.50 23.25
CA THR A 41 10.60 -11.64 22.34
C THR A 41 11.63 -11.45 21.22
N GLN A 42 12.25 -12.56 20.83
CA GLN A 42 13.26 -12.57 19.75
C GLN A 42 12.64 -12.54 18.35
N THR A 43 11.34 -12.76 18.23
CA THR A 43 10.62 -12.73 16.97
C THR A 43 10.34 -11.28 16.57
N GLU A 44 10.70 -10.93 15.35
CA GLU A 44 10.40 -9.62 14.75
C GLU A 44 8.99 -9.60 14.13
N ASP A 45 8.12 -10.52 14.52
CA ASP A 45 6.74 -10.61 14.07
C ASP A 45 5.87 -9.61 14.81
N VAL A 46 5.15 -8.81 14.06
CA VAL A 46 4.21 -7.81 14.57
C VAL A 46 2.83 -8.11 14.01
N ARG A 47 1.83 -8.22 14.91
CA ARG A 47 0.44 -8.34 14.45
C ARG A 47 -0.03 -7.03 13.86
N PHE A 48 -0.69 -7.08 12.72
CA PHE A 48 -1.35 -5.93 12.14
C PHE A 48 -2.87 -6.01 12.35
N ARG A 49 -3.51 -4.85 12.38
CA ARG A 49 -4.97 -4.70 12.39
C ARG A 49 -5.43 -4.18 11.05
N ASN A 50 -6.56 -4.66 10.59
CA ASN A 50 -7.30 -4.02 9.51
C ASN A 50 -8.09 -2.86 10.10
N GLU A 51 -7.79 -1.65 9.66
CA GLU A 51 -8.58 -0.48 10.06
C GLU A 51 -9.91 -0.43 9.28
N TYR A 52 -10.78 0.48 9.66
CA TYR A 52 -12.14 0.61 9.13
C TYR A 52 -12.23 0.59 7.59
N ASN A 53 -11.14 0.97 6.91
CA ASN A 53 -10.99 0.95 5.46
C ASN A 53 -10.01 -0.13 4.98
N GLU A 54 -9.89 -1.26 5.67
CA GLU A 54 -9.01 -2.38 5.32
C GLU A 54 -7.51 -2.04 5.27
N ARG A 55 -7.07 -0.92 5.83
CA ARG A 55 -5.66 -0.55 5.91
C ARG A 55 -4.93 -1.35 6.98
N MET A 56 -3.71 -1.76 6.68
CA MET A 56 -2.87 -2.48 7.63
C MET A 56 -2.07 -1.51 8.47
N THR A 57 -2.27 -1.56 9.79
CA THR A 57 -1.48 -0.80 10.75
C THR A 57 -0.68 -1.73 11.65
N VAL A 58 0.47 -1.24 12.08
CA VAL A 58 1.34 -1.91 13.03
C VAL A 58 1.62 -1.00 14.23
N PRO A 59 1.81 -1.58 15.42
CA PRO A 59 2.18 -0.81 16.60
C PRO A 59 3.62 -0.32 16.51
N VAL A 60 3.85 0.96 16.82
CA VAL A 60 5.15 1.63 16.81
C VAL A 60 5.35 2.37 18.10
N LEU A 61 6.56 2.32 18.68
CA LEU A 61 6.94 3.16 19.80
C LEU A 61 7.72 4.40 19.30
N LEU A 62 7.40 5.55 19.86
CA LEU A 62 8.10 6.82 19.60
C LEU A 62 8.73 7.32 20.90
N GLY A 63 10.05 7.32 20.96
CA GLY A 63 10.77 7.70 22.18
C GLY A 63 10.42 6.85 23.41
N GLY A 64 10.02 5.59 23.20
CA GLY A 64 9.55 4.68 24.24
C GLY A 64 8.07 4.83 24.61
N ALA A 65 7.37 5.83 24.07
CA ALA A 65 5.92 6.01 24.28
C ALA A 65 5.12 5.29 23.17
N GLY A 66 3.92 4.84 23.48
CA GLY A 66 3.02 4.13 22.55
C GLY A 66 2.40 2.89 23.18
N PRO A 67 1.97 1.89 22.40
CA PRO A 67 2.12 1.81 20.94
C PRO A 67 1.18 2.75 20.19
N TYR A 68 1.68 3.33 19.11
CA TYR A 68 0.91 4.13 18.13
C TYR A 68 0.69 3.32 16.87
N ARG A 69 -0.40 3.61 16.14
CA ARG A 69 -0.79 2.87 14.93
C ARG A 69 -0.19 3.52 13.70
N PHE A 70 0.67 2.78 13.00
CA PHE A 70 1.28 3.24 11.76
C PHE A 70 0.88 2.35 10.59
N LEU A 71 0.47 2.97 9.47
CA LEU A 71 0.28 2.28 8.20
C LEU A 71 1.63 1.82 7.65
N VAL A 72 1.67 0.68 6.99
CA VAL A 72 2.84 0.22 6.23
C VAL A 72 2.63 0.58 4.76
N ASP A 73 3.46 1.47 4.24
CA ASP A 73 3.30 2.05 2.91
C ASP A 73 4.59 1.91 2.09
N THR A 74 4.60 0.91 1.19
CA THR A 74 5.72 0.69 0.27
C THR A 74 5.76 1.68 -0.90
N GLY A 75 4.69 2.45 -1.08
CA GLY A 75 4.60 3.56 -2.02
C GLY A 75 5.09 4.89 -1.44
N ALA A 76 5.30 5.00 -0.12
CA ALA A 76 5.83 6.20 0.51
C ALA A 76 7.36 6.16 0.61
N ASP A 77 8.03 7.23 0.16
CA ASP A 77 9.49 7.36 0.27
C ASP A 77 9.93 7.69 1.70
N ARG A 78 9.05 8.34 2.47
CA ARG A 78 9.33 8.84 3.81
C ARG A 78 8.25 8.45 4.81
N THR A 79 8.71 8.15 6.01
CA THR A 79 7.88 7.97 7.19
C THR A 79 7.25 9.31 7.59
N ALA A 80 5.93 9.34 7.75
CA ALA A 80 5.16 10.50 8.17
C ALA A 80 4.50 10.27 9.53
N ILE A 81 4.16 11.34 10.23
CA ILE A 81 3.48 11.31 11.53
C ILE A 81 2.27 12.23 11.53
N SER A 82 1.25 11.92 12.31
CA SER A 82 0.11 12.83 12.42
C SER A 82 0.47 14.11 13.18
N ARG A 83 -0.11 15.24 12.76
CA ARG A 83 0.01 16.53 13.48
C ARG A 83 -0.42 16.37 14.94
N GLN A 84 -1.49 15.62 15.14
CA GLN A 84 -2.08 15.37 16.46
C GLN A 84 -1.10 14.61 17.36
N LEU A 85 -0.44 13.56 16.83
CA LEU A 85 0.55 12.80 17.60
C LEU A 85 1.82 13.61 17.82
N ALA A 86 2.33 14.33 16.81
CA ALA A 86 3.50 15.18 16.94
C ALA A 86 3.32 16.26 18.01
N SER A 87 2.12 16.88 18.06
CA SER A 87 1.76 17.87 19.07
C SER A 87 1.67 17.24 20.46
N ARG A 88 1.01 16.10 20.60
CA ARG A 88 0.90 15.37 21.89
C ARG A 88 2.25 14.97 22.48
N LEU A 89 3.21 14.62 21.62
CA LEU A 89 4.56 14.25 22.01
C LEU A 89 5.54 15.43 22.08
N ASN A 90 5.07 16.65 21.84
CA ASN A 90 5.90 17.86 21.81
C ASN A 90 7.15 17.69 20.91
N LEU A 91 7.00 17.10 19.74
CA LEU A 91 8.12 16.88 18.82
C LEU A 91 8.63 18.21 18.27
N ALA A 92 9.95 18.35 18.21
CA ALA A 92 10.58 19.55 17.67
C ALA A 92 10.25 19.70 16.18
N ALA A 93 10.00 20.93 15.74
CA ALA A 93 9.75 21.24 14.35
C ALA A 93 10.97 20.94 13.48
N GLY A 94 10.71 20.49 12.26
CA GLY A 94 11.68 20.30 11.20
C GLY A 94 11.67 21.46 10.18
N SER A 95 12.33 21.25 9.05
CA SER A 95 12.57 22.28 8.03
C SER A 95 11.39 22.53 7.08
N GLY A 96 10.36 21.70 7.13
CA GLY A 96 9.32 21.65 6.09
C GLY A 96 9.74 20.84 4.87
N ALA A 97 8.77 20.36 4.09
CA ALA A 97 9.01 19.54 2.91
C ALA A 97 7.92 19.70 1.84
N ALA A 98 8.30 19.49 0.58
CA ALA A 98 7.34 19.25 -0.48
C ALA A 98 6.96 17.76 -0.46
N LEU A 99 5.69 17.48 -0.21
CA LEU A 99 5.12 16.13 -0.21
C LEU A 99 4.47 15.84 -1.56
N HIS A 100 4.91 14.77 -2.20
CA HIS A 100 4.30 14.25 -3.41
C HIS A 100 3.28 13.18 -3.03
N SER A 101 2.00 13.48 -3.22
CA SER A 101 0.88 12.54 -3.05
C SER A 101 0.39 12.05 -4.42
N VAL A 102 -0.61 11.18 -4.43
CA VAL A 102 -1.28 10.77 -5.68
C VAL A 102 -2.01 11.93 -6.35
N ALA A 103 -2.46 12.91 -5.57
CA ALA A 103 -3.21 14.07 -6.06
C ALA A 103 -2.31 15.22 -6.55
N GLY A 104 -1.07 15.31 -6.06
CA GLY A 104 -0.18 16.40 -6.45
C GLY A 104 0.98 16.62 -5.49
N VAL A 105 1.42 17.87 -5.39
CA VAL A 105 2.51 18.31 -4.51
C VAL A 105 1.98 19.35 -3.54
N SER A 106 2.14 19.09 -2.25
CA SER A 106 1.73 19.98 -1.17
C SER A 106 2.93 20.34 -0.29
N LEU A 107 3.03 21.59 0.14
CA LEU A 107 4.01 21.99 1.15
C LEU A 107 3.48 21.60 2.53
N VAL A 108 4.26 20.81 3.27
CA VAL A 108 3.90 20.35 4.61
C VAL A 108 4.96 20.72 5.63
N SER A 109 4.54 21.00 6.84
CA SER A 109 5.44 21.08 7.99
C SER A 109 6.02 19.71 8.29
N THR A 110 7.18 19.67 8.94
CA THR A 110 7.81 18.41 9.39
C THR A 110 8.09 18.46 10.88
N ALA A 111 8.32 17.29 11.47
CA ALA A 111 8.79 17.15 12.84
C ALA A 111 10.02 16.24 12.91
N LYS A 112 10.84 16.44 13.93
CA LYS A 112 11.98 15.57 14.25
C LYS A 112 11.52 14.45 15.16
N VAL A 113 11.62 13.21 14.69
CA VAL A 113 11.31 12.01 15.48
C VAL A 113 12.64 11.39 15.93
N PRO A 114 13.03 11.57 17.19
CA PRO A 114 14.35 11.14 17.68
C PRO A 114 14.52 9.62 17.72
N SER A 115 13.43 8.90 17.93
CA SER A 115 13.43 7.44 17.97
C SER A 115 12.06 6.91 17.56
N LEU A 116 12.03 6.15 16.47
CA LEU A 116 10.90 5.34 16.03
C LEU A 116 11.32 3.88 16.11
N GLN A 117 10.61 3.10 16.89
CA GLN A 117 10.88 1.68 17.10
C GLN A 117 9.70 0.85 16.64
N LEU A 118 9.92 0.02 15.66
CA LEU A 118 8.95 -0.97 15.15
C LEU A 118 9.25 -2.37 15.69
N THR A 119 10.54 -2.71 15.74
CA THR A 119 11.09 -3.95 16.30
C THR A 119 12.14 -3.59 17.34
N ARG A 120 13.13 -4.43 17.59
CA ARG A 120 14.26 -4.12 18.49
C ARG A 120 15.15 -2.96 18.00
N LYS A 121 15.03 -2.56 16.72
CA LYS A 121 15.80 -1.47 16.15
C LYS A 121 15.00 -0.17 16.17
N SER A 122 15.62 0.91 16.57
CA SER A 122 15.07 2.25 16.45
C SER A 122 15.70 2.99 15.27
N VAL A 123 14.89 3.81 14.62
CA VAL A 123 15.29 4.67 13.50
C VAL A 123 15.00 6.11 13.90
N ARG A 124 15.91 7.04 13.54
CA ARG A 124 15.69 8.47 13.69
C ARG A 124 15.17 9.05 12.37
N ILE A 125 14.10 9.82 12.45
CA ILE A 125 13.56 10.54 11.28
C ILE A 125 13.80 12.03 11.49
N ALA A 126 14.63 12.63 10.65
CA ALA A 126 15.04 14.02 10.81
C ALA A 126 13.93 15.02 10.49
N ASP A 127 13.16 14.75 9.44
CA ASP A 127 12.08 15.59 8.91
C ASP A 127 10.89 14.72 8.49
N ALA A 128 10.10 14.23 9.48
CA ALA A 128 8.89 13.47 9.23
C ALA A 128 7.77 14.42 8.78
N PRO A 129 7.18 14.26 7.59
CA PRO A 129 6.02 15.05 7.16
C PRO A 129 4.88 14.97 8.18
N LEU A 130 4.24 16.12 8.46
CA LEU A 130 3.10 16.22 9.34
C LEU A 130 1.81 16.20 8.51
N LEU A 131 1.04 15.14 8.68
CA LEU A 131 -0.23 14.94 7.98
C LEU A 131 -1.40 14.95 8.97
N ASP A 132 -2.62 15.09 8.47
CA ASP A 132 -3.79 14.97 9.32
C ASP A 132 -4.12 13.50 9.57
N SER A 133 -4.35 13.12 10.83
CA SER A 133 -4.71 11.74 11.18
C SER A 133 -6.05 11.31 10.57
N MET A 134 -6.96 12.22 10.32
CA MET A 134 -8.24 11.90 9.66
C MET A 134 -8.03 11.45 8.22
N ASN A 135 -7.13 12.11 7.48
CA ASN A 135 -6.82 11.73 6.10
C ASN A 135 -6.02 10.43 6.03
N MET A 136 -5.16 10.19 7.01
CA MET A 136 -4.39 8.93 7.08
C MET A 136 -5.19 7.75 7.62
N GLY A 137 -6.11 7.99 8.55
CA GLY A 137 -6.78 6.95 9.33
C GLY A 137 -5.85 6.27 10.35
N ALA A 138 -4.70 6.86 10.68
CA ALA A 138 -3.67 6.31 11.55
C ALA A 138 -2.88 7.43 12.26
N ASP A 139 -2.03 7.04 13.21
CA ASP A 139 -1.11 7.96 13.89
C ASP A 139 0.10 8.32 13.02
N GLY A 140 0.40 7.53 11.99
CA GLY A 140 1.48 7.79 11.05
C GLY A 140 1.57 6.76 9.92
N ILE A 141 2.57 6.93 9.08
CA ILE A 141 2.89 6.07 7.92
C ILE A 141 4.35 5.65 8.02
N LEU A 142 4.65 4.36 7.92
CA LEU A 142 6.01 3.83 7.74
C LEU A 142 6.33 3.83 6.26
N GLY A 143 7.28 4.65 5.86
CA GLY A 143 7.81 4.70 4.51
C GLY A 143 9.03 3.81 4.30
N THR A 144 9.51 3.78 3.06
CA THR A 144 10.67 2.96 2.67
C THR A 144 11.98 3.42 3.30
N ASP A 145 12.07 4.65 3.81
CA ASP A 145 13.21 5.14 4.60
C ASP A 145 13.40 4.34 5.90
N SER A 146 12.30 3.93 6.54
CA SER A 146 12.34 3.07 7.74
C SER A 146 12.52 1.59 7.41
N LEU A 147 12.27 1.17 6.16
CA LEU A 147 12.21 -0.23 5.72
C LEU A 147 13.33 -0.62 4.73
N ALA A 148 14.16 0.33 4.28
CA ALA A 148 15.05 0.17 3.12
C ALA A 148 16.06 -0.99 3.18
N ALA A 149 16.53 -1.36 4.36
CA ALA A 149 17.48 -2.45 4.57
C ALA A 149 16.79 -3.76 5.03
N GLN A 150 15.48 -3.79 4.99
CA GLN A 150 14.68 -4.85 5.57
C GLN A 150 13.81 -5.52 4.50
N ARG A 151 13.29 -6.65 4.87
CA ARG A 151 12.23 -7.37 4.18
C ARG A 151 10.97 -7.30 5.02
N VAL A 152 9.87 -6.94 4.40
CA VAL A 152 8.56 -6.94 5.03
C VAL A 152 7.79 -8.15 4.51
N VAL A 153 7.31 -8.98 5.41
CA VAL A 153 6.49 -10.15 5.09
C VAL A 153 5.08 -9.92 5.65
N PHE A 154 4.10 -9.97 4.79
CA PHE A 154 2.69 -9.95 5.15
C PHE A 154 2.16 -11.39 5.06
N ASP A 155 1.71 -11.93 6.16
CA ASP A 155 0.99 -13.20 6.22
C ASP A 155 -0.49 -12.91 6.46
N PHE A 156 -1.27 -12.95 5.39
CA PHE A 156 -2.69 -12.62 5.46
C PHE A 156 -3.51 -13.72 6.14
N ALA A 157 -3.04 -14.96 6.09
CA ALA A 157 -3.70 -16.07 6.78
C ALA A 157 -3.51 -15.98 8.29
N ALA A 158 -2.30 -15.65 8.73
CA ALA A 158 -1.97 -15.47 10.15
C ALA A 158 -2.29 -14.07 10.69
N GLN A 159 -2.62 -13.12 9.81
CA GLN A 159 -2.81 -11.70 10.15
C GLN A 159 -1.58 -11.10 10.86
N THR A 160 -0.39 -11.43 10.37
CA THR A 160 0.87 -10.94 10.92
C THR A 160 1.72 -10.23 9.87
N MET A 161 2.55 -9.32 10.33
CA MET A 161 3.60 -8.69 9.55
C MET A 161 4.94 -8.91 10.25
N SER A 162 5.90 -9.46 9.52
CA SER A 162 7.27 -9.61 9.99
C SER A 162 8.16 -8.59 9.30
N VAL A 163 8.99 -7.92 10.08
CA VAL A 163 10.04 -7.04 9.58
C VAL A 163 11.38 -7.64 9.98
N VAL A 164 12.10 -8.15 9.00
CA VAL A 164 13.37 -8.84 9.23
C VAL A 164 14.47 -8.24 8.36
N PRO A 165 15.75 -8.33 8.79
CA PRO A 165 16.85 -7.98 7.89
C PRO A 165 16.77 -8.78 6.59
N SER A 166 17.04 -8.15 5.45
CA SER A 166 17.05 -8.82 4.15
C SER A 166 18.07 -9.96 4.04
N SER A 167 19.06 -10.01 4.95
CA SER A 167 20.03 -11.10 5.07
C SER A 167 19.47 -12.37 5.74
N THR A 168 18.34 -12.25 6.45
CA THR A 168 17.69 -13.41 7.07
C THR A 168 17.13 -14.34 5.98
N PRO A 169 17.23 -15.68 6.12
CA PRO A 169 16.60 -16.61 5.18
C PRO A 169 15.10 -16.34 4.99
N ASP A 170 14.62 -16.50 3.77
CA ASP A 170 13.21 -16.27 3.42
C ASP A 170 12.49 -17.62 3.22
N PHE A 171 11.16 -17.61 3.14
CA PHE A 171 10.31 -18.78 2.89
C PHE A 171 10.45 -19.33 1.44
N ARG A 172 11.69 -19.68 1.04
CA ARG A 172 11.99 -20.13 -0.34
C ARG A 172 11.38 -21.47 -0.67
N ASP A 173 11.25 -22.31 0.33
CA ASP A 173 10.91 -23.72 0.19
C ASP A 173 9.44 -24.03 0.52
N GLU A 174 8.63 -23.01 0.82
CA GLU A 174 7.19 -23.20 1.01
C GLU A 174 6.52 -23.51 -0.34
N PRO A 175 5.68 -24.58 -0.43
CA PRO A 175 4.95 -24.89 -1.67
C PRO A 175 4.14 -23.69 -2.19
N GLY A 176 4.10 -23.51 -3.50
CA GLY A 176 3.40 -22.39 -4.13
C GLY A 176 4.14 -21.05 -4.07
N THR A 177 5.40 -21.03 -3.62
CA THR A 177 6.21 -19.80 -3.62
C THR A 177 6.60 -19.40 -5.04
N ILE A 178 6.26 -18.17 -5.40
CA ILE A 178 6.69 -17.53 -6.66
C ILE A 178 7.54 -16.32 -6.32
N VAL A 179 8.66 -16.16 -7.05
CA VAL A 179 9.60 -15.05 -6.86
C VAL A 179 9.57 -14.15 -8.09
N VAL A 180 9.26 -12.89 -7.88
CA VAL A 180 9.28 -11.86 -8.92
C VAL A 180 10.45 -10.94 -8.66
N GLU A 181 11.34 -10.80 -9.63
CA GLU A 181 12.45 -9.86 -9.54
C GLU A 181 12.02 -8.46 -9.99
N GLY A 182 12.48 -7.47 -9.27
CA GLY A 182 12.14 -6.08 -9.53
C GLY A 182 13.36 -5.17 -9.57
N ARG A 183 13.09 -3.89 -9.71
CA ARG A 183 14.08 -2.82 -9.60
C ARG A 183 13.64 -1.85 -8.51
N ARG A 184 14.58 -1.12 -7.94
CA ARG A 184 14.27 -0.06 -6.97
C ARG A 184 14.39 1.30 -7.64
N LYS A 185 13.34 2.11 -7.52
CA LYS A 185 13.34 3.50 -7.99
C LYS A 185 12.68 4.39 -6.94
N ASN A 186 13.38 5.41 -6.47
CA ASN A 186 12.91 6.30 -5.41
C ASN A 186 12.37 5.51 -4.19
N GLY A 187 13.09 4.49 -3.72
CA GLY A 187 12.66 3.65 -2.61
C GLY A 187 11.69 2.54 -2.98
N ARG A 188 10.86 2.67 -3.99
CA ARG A 188 9.77 1.76 -4.39
C ARG A 188 10.27 0.56 -5.17
N LEU A 189 9.58 -0.57 -4.99
CA LEU A 189 9.81 -1.77 -5.81
C LEU A 189 9.02 -1.66 -7.12
N ILE A 190 9.73 -1.76 -8.23
CA ILE A 190 9.17 -1.73 -9.58
C ILE A 190 9.41 -3.07 -10.26
N VAL A 191 8.36 -3.67 -10.80
CA VAL A 191 8.38 -4.88 -11.62
C VAL A 191 8.14 -4.49 -13.07
N THR A 192 9.03 -4.94 -13.96
CA THR A 192 8.95 -4.66 -15.41
C THR A 192 8.58 -5.90 -16.22
N ASP A 193 8.66 -7.09 -15.62
CA ASP A 193 8.16 -8.33 -16.20
C ASP A 193 6.67 -8.49 -15.83
N ALA A 194 5.85 -7.69 -16.49
CA ALA A 194 4.42 -7.66 -16.28
C ALA A 194 3.67 -7.36 -17.59
N SER A 195 2.51 -7.99 -17.77
CA SER A 195 1.58 -7.72 -18.86
C SER A 195 0.14 -7.67 -18.36
N ALA A 196 -0.68 -6.85 -19.01
CA ALA A 196 -2.12 -6.82 -18.84
C ALA A 196 -2.75 -7.15 -20.18
N ASP A 197 -3.48 -8.29 -20.26
CA ASP A 197 -4.09 -8.79 -21.51
C ASP A 197 -3.10 -8.74 -22.68
N ASP A 198 -1.93 -9.37 -22.51
CA ASP A 198 -0.79 -9.45 -23.44
C ASP A 198 -0.06 -8.14 -23.73
N HIS A 199 -0.41 -7.06 -23.05
CA HIS A 199 0.25 -5.77 -23.20
C HIS A 199 1.24 -5.49 -22.07
N HIS A 200 2.51 -5.27 -22.41
CA HIS A 200 3.53 -4.95 -21.41
C HIS A 200 3.25 -3.67 -20.65
N LEU A 201 3.50 -3.69 -19.32
CA LEU A 201 3.41 -2.53 -18.46
C LEU A 201 4.48 -2.55 -17.37
N THR A 202 4.61 -1.42 -16.68
CA THR A 202 5.42 -1.30 -15.47
C THR A 202 4.52 -1.32 -14.24
N VAL A 203 4.80 -2.21 -13.30
CA VAL A 203 4.06 -2.31 -12.03
C VAL A 203 4.90 -1.74 -10.90
N VAL A 204 4.30 -0.89 -10.07
CA VAL A 204 4.86 -0.36 -8.82
C VAL A 204 4.08 -0.98 -7.67
N VAL A 205 4.75 -1.67 -6.75
CA VAL A 205 4.10 -2.27 -5.58
C VAL A 205 3.83 -1.20 -4.52
N ASP A 206 2.56 -1.02 -4.16
CA ASP A 206 2.09 0.05 -3.28
C ASP A 206 1.11 -0.48 -2.24
N THR A 207 1.61 -0.89 -1.06
CA THR A 207 0.76 -1.36 0.06
C THR A 207 -0.01 -0.24 0.73
N GLY A 208 0.33 0.98 0.42
CA GLY A 208 -0.32 2.17 0.88
C GLY A 208 -1.63 2.46 0.14
N SER A 209 -1.81 1.95 -1.05
CA SER A 209 -3.02 2.12 -1.85
C SER A 209 -4.02 0.99 -1.60
N GLN A 210 -5.30 1.33 -1.36
CA GLN A 210 -6.37 0.34 -1.18
C GLN A 210 -6.72 -0.37 -2.49
N VAL A 211 -6.75 0.40 -3.57
CA VAL A 211 -7.09 -0.07 -4.91
C VAL A 211 -5.90 0.12 -5.84
N SER A 212 -5.76 -0.75 -6.80
CA SER A 212 -4.78 -0.59 -7.86
C SER A 212 -5.15 0.61 -8.75
N ILE A 213 -4.13 1.40 -9.17
CA ILE A 213 -4.35 2.57 -10.01
C ILE A 213 -3.58 2.41 -11.31
N GLY A 214 -4.30 2.50 -12.43
CA GLY A 214 -3.73 2.55 -13.76
C GLY A 214 -3.56 3.98 -14.27
N ASN A 215 -2.53 4.22 -15.07
CA ASN A 215 -2.40 5.51 -15.75
C ASN A 215 -3.16 5.53 -17.08
N GLU A 216 -3.29 6.73 -17.66
CA GLU A 216 -3.99 6.92 -18.93
C GLU A 216 -3.31 6.20 -20.11
N ALA A 217 -1.99 6.01 -20.10
CA ALA A 217 -1.29 5.25 -21.13
C ALA A 217 -1.71 3.77 -21.12
N LEU A 218 -1.83 3.18 -19.93
CA LEU A 218 -2.35 1.82 -19.77
C LEU A 218 -3.83 1.73 -20.20
N ARG A 219 -4.66 2.69 -19.74
CA ARG A 219 -6.07 2.72 -20.11
C ARG A 219 -6.28 2.72 -21.63
N ARG A 220 -5.55 3.58 -22.36
CA ARG A 220 -5.61 3.65 -23.81
C ARG A 220 -5.17 2.37 -24.50
N GLN A 221 -4.15 1.71 -23.95
CA GLN A 221 -3.63 0.46 -24.52
C GLN A 221 -4.63 -0.69 -24.38
N LEU A 222 -5.38 -0.72 -23.27
CA LEU A 222 -6.39 -1.74 -23.00
C LEU A 222 -7.78 -1.39 -23.58
N ALA A 223 -7.98 -0.16 -24.08
CA ALA A 223 -9.25 0.26 -24.66
C ALA A 223 -9.59 -0.57 -25.90
N GLY A 224 -10.76 -1.19 -25.89
CA GLY A 224 -11.30 -1.97 -27.01
C GLY A 224 -11.09 -3.49 -26.95
N SER A 225 -10.24 -4.01 -26.05
CA SER A 225 -10.01 -5.45 -25.97
C SER A 225 -10.29 -6.06 -24.57
N SER A 226 -10.04 -5.32 -23.53
CA SER A 226 -9.83 -5.94 -22.20
C SER A 226 -10.55 -5.24 -21.05
N LEU A 227 -10.99 -4.01 -21.23
CA LEU A 227 -11.73 -3.30 -20.19
C LEU A 227 -13.21 -3.68 -20.26
N VAL A 228 -13.76 -4.15 -19.14
CA VAL A 228 -15.18 -4.46 -19.04
C VAL A 228 -15.97 -3.16 -18.99
N ASP A 229 -16.99 -3.03 -19.85
CA ASP A 229 -17.89 -1.88 -19.89
C ASP A 229 -18.57 -1.65 -18.55
N GLY A 230 -18.67 -0.40 -18.15
CA GLY A 230 -19.30 0.02 -16.90
C GLY A 230 -18.43 0.98 -16.10
N ALA A 231 -17.59 1.78 -16.79
CA ALA A 231 -16.75 2.77 -16.15
C ALA A 231 -17.55 3.68 -15.19
N GLN A 232 -17.39 3.47 -13.90
CA GLN A 232 -17.91 4.34 -12.86
C GLN A 232 -16.88 5.42 -12.57
N THR A 233 -17.33 6.67 -12.51
CA THR A 233 -16.48 7.76 -12.02
C THR A 233 -16.34 7.66 -10.52
N VAL A 234 -15.12 7.62 -10.05
CA VAL A 234 -14.77 7.52 -8.62
C VAL A 234 -13.84 8.64 -8.23
N GLU A 235 -13.88 9.01 -6.98
CA GLU A 235 -13.01 10.01 -6.38
C GLU A 235 -12.00 9.32 -5.47
N LEU A 236 -10.73 9.64 -5.67
CA LEU A 236 -9.61 9.18 -4.85
C LEU A 236 -9.14 10.35 -3.99
N GLU A 237 -9.07 10.16 -2.69
CA GLU A 237 -8.56 11.15 -1.75
C GLU A 237 -7.17 10.76 -1.24
N SER A 238 -6.25 11.72 -1.26
CA SER A 238 -4.87 11.53 -0.81
C SER A 238 -4.72 11.75 0.70
N VAL A 239 -3.57 11.36 1.27
CA VAL A 239 -3.23 11.67 2.69
C VAL A 239 -3.15 13.15 3.00
N THR A 240 -3.09 14.01 1.99
CA THR A 240 -3.14 15.47 2.15
C THR A 240 -4.57 16.00 2.13
N GLY A 241 -5.58 15.14 1.90
CA GLY A 241 -6.99 15.52 1.75
C GLY A 241 -7.36 16.02 0.36
N GLU A 242 -6.39 16.10 -0.56
CA GLU A 242 -6.64 16.45 -1.95
C GLU A 242 -7.25 15.27 -2.70
N LYS A 243 -8.08 15.56 -3.70
CA LYS A 243 -8.86 14.57 -4.42
C LYS A 243 -8.53 14.57 -5.90
N ILE A 244 -8.53 13.39 -6.50
CA ILE A 244 -8.47 13.19 -7.95
C ILE A 244 -9.63 12.30 -8.40
N THR A 245 -10.09 12.51 -9.61
CA THR A 245 -11.15 11.70 -10.21
C THR A 245 -10.55 10.65 -11.13
N GLY A 246 -11.10 9.44 -11.10
CA GLY A 246 -10.70 8.34 -11.96
C GLY A 246 -11.89 7.54 -12.47
N GLN A 247 -11.62 6.59 -13.36
CA GLN A 247 -12.59 5.65 -13.89
C GLN A 247 -12.33 4.26 -13.30
N TYR A 248 -13.30 3.69 -12.61
CA TYR A 248 -13.24 2.35 -12.06
C TYR A 248 -13.59 1.33 -13.13
N MET A 249 -12.67 0.42 -13.41
CA MET A 249 -12.76 -0.60 -14.47
C MET A 249 -12.05 -1.86 -14.00
N PHE A 250 -12.14 -2.95 -14.80
CA PHE A 250 -11.47 -4.22 -14.52
C PHE A 250 -10.47 -4.56 -15.62
N ILE A 251 -9.28 -5.02 -15.24
CA ILE A 251 -8.33 -5.71 -16.09
C ILE A 251 -8.64 -7.20 -16.02
N ARG A 252 -8.87 -7.87 -17.14
CA ARG A 252 -9.24 -9.30 -17.16
C ARG A 252 -8.09 -10.19 -16.67
N ASN A 253 -6.90 -9.98 -17.22
CA ASN A 253 -5.72 -10.76 -16.86
C ASN A 253 -4.53 -9.82 -16.63
N LEU A 254 -3.96 -9.87 -15.46
CA LEU A 254 -2.69 -9.23 -15.14
C LEU A 254 -1.67 -10.33 -14.84
N GLU A 255 -0.59 -10.38 -15.61
CA GLU A 255 0.55 -11.24 -15.34
C GLU A 255 1.68 -10.45 -14.70
N LEU A 256 2.31 -11.03 -13.71
CA LEU A 256 3.37 -10.41 -12.92
C LEU A 256 4.44 -11.47 -12.58
N GLY A 257 5.51 -11.56 -13.40
CA GLY A 257 6.62 -12.49 -13.14
C GLY A 257 6.18 -13.94 -12.94
N GLY A 258 5.23 -14.42 -13.76
CA GLY A 258 4.69 -15.78 -13.69
C GLY A 258 3.51 -15.96 -12.73
N ILE A 259 2.96 -14.88 -12.19
CA ILE A 259 1.73 -14.87 -11.40
C ILE A 259 0.62 -14.29 -12.26
N GLY A 260 -0.52 -14.99 -12.38
CA GLY A 260 -1.72 -14.47 -13.02
C GLY A 260 -2.73 -13.94 -12.00
N LEU A 261 -3.22 -12.74 -12.19
CA LEU A 261 -4.34 -12.15 -11.44
C LEU A 261 -5.49 -11.89 -12.42
N LYS A 262 -6.67 -12.46 -12.14
CA LYS A 262 -7.85 -12.27 -12.98
C LYS A 262 -8.80 -11.23 -12.39
N ASN A 263 -9.50 -10.52 -13.27
CA ASN A 263 -10.54 -9.55 -12.90
C ASN A 263 -10.07 -8.50 -11.87
N LEU A 264 -8.87 -7.98 -12.06
CA LEU A 264 -8.32 -6.97 -11.16
C LEU A 264 -9.09 -5.65 -11.29
N ALA A 265 -9.70 -5.22 -10.20
CA ALA A 265 -10.31 -3.90 -10.11
C ALA A 265 -9.23 -2.81 -10.09
N VAL A 266 -9.35 -1.84 -10.99
CA VAL A 266 -8.38 -0.75 -11.18
C VAL A 266 -9.10 0.58 -11.33
N VAL A 267 -8.58 1.62 -10.72
CA VAL A 267 -9.00 3.00 -11.00
C VAL A 267 -8.00 3.65 -11.94
N PHE A 268 -8.45 4.01 -13.13
CA PHE A 268 -7.63 4.76 -14.09
C PHE A 268 -7.71 6.24 -13.77
N ALA A 269 -6.61 6.81 -13.28
CA ALA A 269 -6.54 8.19 -12.84
C ALA A 269 -5.19 8.85 -13.17
N PRO A 270 -5.12 10.18 -13.33
CA PRO A 270 -3.88 10.91 -13.59
C PRO A 270 -3.06 11.10 -12.31
N ALA A 271 -2.77 10.02 -11.59
CA ALA A 271 -2.04 10.07 -10.33
C ALA A 271 -0.65 10.69 -10.51
N HIS A 272 -0.34 11.67 -9.66
CA HIS A 272 0.93 12.40 -9.71
C HIS A 272 2.16 11.47 -9.52
N THR A 273 2.00 10.37 -8.83
CA THR A 273 3.04 9.34 -8.64
C THR A 273 3.63 8.85 -9.95
N PHE A 274 2.82 8.73 -11.02
CA PHE A 274 3.34 8.33 -12.34
C PHE A 274 4.29 9.38 -12.92
N LYS A 275 3.99 10.68 -12.77
CA LYS A 275 4.90 11.77 -13.20
C LYS A 275 6.19 11.76 -12.41
N GLN A 276 6.12 11.63 -11.08
CA GLN A 276 7.28 11.56 -10.18
C GLN A 276 8.22 10.38 -10.57
N LEU A 277 7.65 9.25 -10.96
CA LEU A 277 8.40 8.07 -11.38
C LEU A 277 8.77 8.08 -12.88
N LYS A 278 8.40 9.12 -13.64
CA LYS A 278 8.58 9.20 -15.10
C LYS A 278 7.94 8.00 -15.82
N LEU A 279 6.72 7.68 -15.43
CA LEU A 279 5.89 6.59 -15.98
C LEU A 279 4.58 7.11 -16.58
N ASP A 280 4.36 8.42 -16.61
CA ASP A 280 3.12 9.04 -17.07
C ASP A 280 2.81 8.81 -18.55
N SER A 281 3.84 8.63 -19.37
CA SER A 281 3.73 8.37 -20.82
C SER A 281 3.83 6.90 -21.24
N LYS A 282 4.09 5.99 -20.29
CA LYS A 282 4.22 4.56 -20.52
C LYS A 282 3.15 3.80 -19.73
N PRO A 283 2.62 2.66 -20.25
CA PRO A 283 1.68 1.86 -19.50
C PRO A 283 2.20 1.50 -18.14
N ALA A 284 1.49 1.90 -17.09
CA ALA A 284 1.91 1.68 -15.70
C ALA A 284 0.73 1.49 -14.75
N LEU A 285 0.97 0.67 -13.72
CA LEU A 285 0.03 0.32 -12.67
C LEU A 285 0.69 0.48 -11.31
N LEU A 286 0.02 1.16 -10.37
CA LEU A 286 0.28 1.03 -8.95
C LEU A 286 -0.53 -0.17 -8.45
N LEU A 287 0.16 -1.21 -7.99
CA LEU A 287 -0.47 -2.44 -7.51
C LEU A 287 -0.84 -2.27 -6.04
N GLY A 288 -2.12 -2.10 -5.79
CA GLY A 288 -2.67 -1.80 -4.47
C GLY A 288 -3.00 -3.06 -3.66
N MET A 289 -3.53 -2.81 -2.46
CA MET A 289 -3.86 -3.86 -1.49
C MET A 289 -4.96 -4.81 -1.99
N ASN A 290 -5.87 -4.37 -2.86
CA ASN A 290 -6.87 -5.24 -3.48
C ASN A 290 -6.25 -6.40 -4.28
N ALA A 291 -5.08 -6.18 -4.88
CA ALA A 291 -4.32 -7.22 -5.56
C ALA A 291 -3.42 -8.02 -4.59
N ILE A 292 -2.73 -7.31 -3.68
CA ILE A 292 -1.74 -7.90 -2.77
C ILE A 292 -2.39 -8.87 -1.79
N ARG A 293 -3.61 -8.61 -1.33
CA ARG A 293 -4.37 -9.48 -0.42
C ARG A 293 -4.91 -10.75 -1.05
N ALA A 294 -4.88 -10.86 -2.37
CA ALA A 294 -5.27 -12.10 -3.05
C ALA A 294 -4.31 -13.27 -2.76
N PHE A 295 -3.13 -12.98 -2.25
CA PHE A 295 -2.14 -13.98 -1.87
C PHE A 295 -2.28 -14.42 -0.40
N LYS A 296 -1.83 -15.64 -0.10
CA LYS A 296 -1.75 -16.15 1.28
C LYS A 296 -0.66 -15.42 2.08
N LYS A 297 0.48 -15.18 1.42
CA LYS A 297 1.64 -14.49 2.02
C LYS A 297 2.36 -13.67 0.95
N VAL A 298 2.85 -12.50 1.33
CA VAL A 298 3.61 -11.61 0.44
C VAL A 298 4.86 -11.13 1.18
N SER A 299 6.02 -11.25 0.54
CA SER A 299 7.30 -10.74 1.03
C SER A 299 7.83 -9.68 0.07
N ILE A 300 8.10 -8.49 0.60
CA ILE A 300 8.68 -7.38 -0.15
C ILE A 300 10.07 -7.12 0.39
N ASP A 301 11.09 -7.51 -0.37
CA ASP A 301 12.50 -7.35 -0.01
C ASP A 301 13.08 -6.13 -0.74
N PHE A 302 13.18 -5.02 -0.01
CA PHE A 302 13.66 -3.76 -0.58
C PHE A 302 15.15 -3.78 -0.89
N ALA A 303 15.97 -4.47 -0.09
CA ALA A 303 17.40 -4.55 -0.32
C ALA A 303 17.73 -5.43 -1.52
N ASN A 304 17.09 -6.59 -1.63
CA ASN A 304 17.30 -7.54 -2.73
C ASN A 304 16.39 -7.30 -3.94
N LYS A 305 15.47 -6.31 -3.87
CA LYS A 305 14.55 -5.92 -4.96
C LYS A 305 13.67 -7.07 -5.43
N ARG A 306 13.10 -7.82 -4.50
CA ARG A 306 12.30 -9.02 -4.78
C ARG A 306 10.94 -8.93 -4.14
N LEU A 307 9.95 -9.37 -4.89
CA LEU A 307 8.62 -9.70 -4.41
C LEU A 307 8.50 -11.21 -4.40
N ARG A 308 8.13 -11.80 -3.26
CA ARG A 308 7.75 -13.20 -3.17
C ARG A 308 6.32 -13.30 -2.73
N VAL A 309 5.61 -14.23 -3.30
CA VAL A 309 4.23 -14.51 -2.91
C VAL A 309 4.04 -16.01 -2.72
N ILE A 310 3.09 -16.36 -1.85
CA ILE A 310 2.53 -17.71 -1.77
C ILE A 310 1.09 -17.58 -2.21
N VAL A 311 0.72 -18.36 -3.24
CA VAL A 311 -0.66 -18.44 -3.72
C VAL A 311 -1.51 -19.32 -2.79
N PRO A 312 -2.82 -19.09 -2.67
CA PRO A 312 -3.74 -20.00 -1.98
C PRO A 312 -3.72 -21.40 -2.59
N GLU A 313 -3.92 -22.43 -1.78
CA GLU A 313 -3.85 -23.85 -2.20
C GLU A 313 -4.85 -24.25 -3.29
N SER A 314 -5.92 -23.47 -3.48
CA SER A 314 -6.94 -23.67 -4.53
C SER A 314 -6.57 -23.10 -5.89
N SER A 315 -5.42 -22.47 -6.05
CA SER A 315 -5.06 -21.67 -7.23
C SER A 315 -3.69 -22.06 -7.74
N GLU A 316 -3.60 -22.95 -8.71
CA GLU A 316 -2.37 -23.20 -9.46
C GLU A 316 -2.00 -21.92 -10.25
N ARG A 317 -1.14 -21.05 -9.70
CA ARG A 317 -0.56 -19.84 -10.32
C ARG A 317 -1.52 -18.72 -10.74
N GLU A 318 -2.83 -18.94 -10.66
CA GLU A 318 -3.85 -17.93 -10.95
C GLU A 318 -4.65 -17.61 -9.69
N VAL A 319 -4.75 -16.33 -9.36
CA VAL A 319 -5.55 -15.84 -8.23
C VAL A 319 -6.64 -14.94 -8.78
N GLU A 320 -7.89 -15.32 -8.56
CA GLU A 320 -9.03 -14.46 -8.88
C GLU A 320 -9.16 -13.37 -7.81
N VAL A 321 -8.99 -12.12 -8.21
CA VAL A 321 -9.20 -10.98 -7.32
C VAL A 321 -10.70 -10.71 -7.26
N ALA A 322 -11.31 -10.98 -6.11
CA ALA A 322 -12.73 -10.69 -5.91
C ALA A 322 -13.03 -9.22 -6.23
N SER A 323 -14.02 -9.02 -7.08
CA SER A 323 -14.58 -7.67 -7.31
C SER A 323 -15.11 -7.17 -5.96
N ILE A 324 -14.81 -5.91 -5.64
CA ILE A 324 -15.48 -5.25 -4.52
C ILE A 324 -16.96 -5.22 -4.88
N GLY A 325 -17.74 -6.06 -4.19
CA GLY A 325 -19.15 -6.30 -4.49
C GLY A 325 -19.95 -5.00 -4.52
N GLY A 326 -20.84 -4.92 -5.46
CA GLY A 326 -21.68 -3.77 -5.74
C GLY A 326 -22.66 -3.42 -4.61
#